data_9b2efd784d89c206640efed8014b4dbf
#
_entry.id   9b2efd784d89c206640efed8014b4dbf
#
_cell.length_a   1.000
_cell.length_b   1.000
_cell.length_c   1.000
_cell.angle_alpha   90.00
_cell.angle_beta   90.00
_cell.angle_gamma   90.00
#
_symmetry.space_group_name_H-M   'P 1'
#
loop_
_entity.id
_entity.type
_entity.pdbx_description
1 polymer ?
#
loop_
_entity_poly.entity_id
_entity_poly.type
_entity_poly.pdbx_seq_one_letter_code
_entity_poly.pdbx_strand_id
1 'polypeptide(L)'
;MSEATKTYEAKKGIDIILLYRFLKNAKTEAAFKLAFQTEHSNEISRDADAQKTKDGNIQNLGPVEYDFSAKSIVAKGDKHIEELRNALIDGDIIEIWEIDKAEKDTSGKYKATYYRGYVTKFGTNPNSEDSVELELEFSINGVGKIGYATLTDEQAKVVQYVFKDTTVDTTQE
;
A
#
# COMPACT_ATOMS: atom_id res chain seq x y z
N MET A 1 -35.62 -10.69 -21.95
CA MET A 1 -34.81 -9.88 -21.05
C MET A 1 -33.44 -9.66 -21.72
N SER A 2 -33.12 -8.44 -21.99
CA SER A 2 -31.80 -8.10 -22.55
C SER A 2 -30.76 -8.23 -21.40
N GLU A 3 -29.83 -9.16 -21.51
CA GLU A 3 -28.65 -9.17 -20.65
C GLU A 3 -27.88 -7.88 -20.91
N ALA A 4 -27.80 -7.03 -19.90
CA ALA A 4 -26.94 -5.84 -19.96
C ALA A 4 -25.50 -6.30 -20.19
N THR A 5 -24.94 -5.96 -21.33
CA THR A 5 -23.54 -6.24 -21.65
C THR A 5 -22.68 -5.55 -20.59
N LYS A 6 -22.07 -6.32 -19.70
CA LYS A 6 -21.19 -5.80 -18.68
C LYS A 6 -19.92 -5.26 -19.35
N THR A 7 -19.78 -3.95 -19.38
CA THR A 7 -18.58 -3.31 -19.88
C THR A 7 -17.50 -3.35 -18.79
N TYR A 8 -16.35 -3.88 -19.10
CA TYR A 8 -15.20 -3.91 -18.20
C TYR A 8 -14.28 -2.72 -18.49
N GLU A 9 -13.88 -2.03 -17.44
CA GLU A 9 -12.90 -0.96 -17.50
C GLU A 9 -11.61 -1.40 -16.82
N ALA A 10 -10.47 -0.96 -17.36
CA ALA A 10 -9.16 -1.25 -16.75
C ALA A 10 -8.97 -0.45 -15.46
N LYS A 11 -8.46 -1.12 -14.43
CA LYS A 11 -8.05 -0.44 -13.19
C LYS A 11 -6.85 0.47 -13.46
N LYS A 12 -6.88 1.65 -12.85
CA LYS A 12 -5.78 2.62 -12.94
C LYS A 12 -4.88 2.49 -11.72
N GLY A 13 -3.57 2.39 -11.92
CA GLY A 13 -2.61 2.29 -10.82
C GLY A 13 -2.65 3.48 -9.87
N ILE A 14 -2.99 4.67 -10.35
CA ILE A 14 -3.12 5.87 -9.53
C ILE A 14 -4.22 5.78 -8.46
N ASP A 15 -5.20 4.91 -8.65
CA ASP A 15 -6.29 4.72 -7.70
C ASP A 15 -5.93 3.78 -6.55
N ILE A 16 -4.81 3.06 -6.67
CA ILE A 16 -4.37 2.10 -5.66
C ILE A 16 -3.23 2.70 -4.85
N ILE A 17 -3.47 2.85 -3.56
CA ILE A 17 -2.55 3.48 -2.62
C ILE A 17 -2.25 2.57 -1.43
N LEU A 18 -1.14 2.84 -0.75
CA LEU A 18 -0.75 2.18 0.48
C LEU A 18 -0.89 3.11 1.68
N LEU A 19 -1.48 2.59 2.75
CA LEU A 19 -1.45 3.18 4.08
C LEU A 19 -0.70 2.26 5.03
N TYR A 20 -0.07 2.85 6.03
CA TYR A 20 0.75 2.16 7.01
C TYR A 20 0.37 2.56 8.42
N ARG A 21 0.59 1.65 9.37
CA ARG A 21 0.51 1.94 10.79
C ARG A 21 1.42 0.96 11.54
N PHE A 22 2.14 1.45 12.55
CA PHE A 22 2.88 0.56 13.45
C PHE A 22 1.91 -0.10 14.42
N LEU A 23 1.95 -1.43 14.51
CA LEU A 23 1.00 -2.18 15.35
C LEU A 23 1.04 -1.72 16.82
N LYS A 24 2.20 -1.36 17.32
CA LYS A 24 2.38 -0.83 18.69
C LYS A 24 1.59 0.45 18.95
N ASN A 25 1.29 1.23 17.91
CA ASN A 25 0.57 2.50 17.98
C ASN A 25 -0.91 2.38 17.58
N ALA A 26 -1.40 1.16 17.32
CA ALA A 26 -2.73 0.94 16.75
C ALA A 26 -3.89 1.50 17.61
N LYS A 27 -3.69 1.62 18.92
CA LYS A 27 -4.71 2.15 19.84
C LYS A 27 -4.71 3.68 19.95
N THR A 28 -3.65 4.34 19.49
CA THR A 28 -3.43 5.78 19.68
C THR A 28 -3.29 6.56 18.38
N GLU A 29 -2.94 5.88 17.29
CA GLU A 29 -2.69 6.51 15.99
C GLU A 29 -3.50 5.83 14.88
N ALA A 30 -4.01 6.65 13.95
CA ALA A 30 -4.60 6.17 12.71
C ALA A 30 -3.51 5.79 11.70
N ALA A 31 -3.89 5.05 10.66
CA ALA A 31 -2.99 4.77 9.55
C ALA A 31 -2.58 6.05 8.82
N PHE A 32 -1.34 6.11 8.39
CA PHE A 32 -0.79 7.23 7.64
C PHE A 32 -0.48 6.83 6.19
N LYS A 33 -0.49 7.81 5.32
CA LYS A 33 -0.07 7.71 3.93
C LYS A 33 1.25 8.44 3.76
N LEU A 34 2.22 7.81 3.10
CA LEU A 34 3.40 8.54 2.62
C LEU A 34 2.97 9.48 1.49
N ALA A 35 3.44 10.72 1.54
CA ALA A 35 3.30 11.65 0.43
C ALA A 35 4.06 11.11 -0.79
N PHE A 36 3.63 11.47 -1.98
CA PHE A 36 4.33 11.17 -3.23
C PHE A 36 4.66 9.69 -3.47
N GLN A 37 3.73 8.80 -3.19
CA GLN A 37 3.85 7.40 -3.59
C GLN A 37 3.95 7.31 -5.12
N THR A 38 4.94 6.59 -5.63
CA THR A 38 5.17 6.46 -7.06
C THR A 38 4.72 5.13 -7.61
N GLU A 39 5.08 4.04 -6.95
CA GLU A 39 4.71 2.69 -7.35
C GLU A 39 4.78 1.73 -6.16
N HIS A 40 4.10 0.63 -6.27
CA HIS A 40 4.29 -0.53 -5.42
C HIS A 40 4.03 -1.80 -6.21
N SER A 41 4.58 -2.91 -5.72
CA SER A 41 4.39 -4.24 -6.27
C SER A 41 3.99 -5.19 -5.16
N ASN A 42 3.01 -6.03 -5.44
CA ASN A 42 2.54 -7.05 -4.51
C ASN A 42 2.31 -8.34 -5.29
N GLU A 43 3.30 -9.23 -5.25
CA GLU A 43 3.25 -10.52 -5.90
C GLU A 43 3.00 -11.61 -4.87
N ILE A 44 2.04 -12.47 -5.15
CA ILE A 44 1.69 -13.60 -4.30
C ILE A 44 2.12 -14.87 -5.03
N SER A 45 2.89 -15.69 -4.37
CA SER A 45 3.38 -16.94 -4.92
C SER A 45 3.28 -18.09 -3.94
N ARG A 46 3.42 -19.28 -4.47
CA ARG A 46 3.36 -20.51 -3.72
C ARG A 46 4.10 -21.60 -4.46
N ASP A 47 5.02 -22.25 -3.80
CA ASP A 47 5.73 -23.39 -4.39
C ASP A 47 4.88 -24.65 -4.39
N ALA A 48 5.09 -25.49 -5.39
CA ALA A 48 4.48 -26.81 -5.49
C ALA A 48 5.54 -27.85 -5.84
N ASP A 49 5.65 -28.87 -5.01
CA ASP A 49 6.56 -29.99 -5.19
C ASP A 49 5.81 -31.25 -5.66
N ALA A 50 6.28 -31.84 -6.73
CA ALA A 50 5.71 -33.08 -7.24
C ALA A 50 6.28 -34.30 -6.47
N GLN A 51 5.39 -35.06 -5.86
CA GLN A 51 5.71 -36.37 -5.30
C GLN A 51 5.28 -37.49 -6.23
N LYS A 52 6.22 -38.32 -6.65
CA LYS A 52 5.93 -39.50 -7.50
C LYS A 52 5.35 -40.59 -6.64
N THR A 53 4.22 -41.15 -7.10
CA THR A 53 3.60 -42.32 -6.52
C THR A 53 3.40 -43.41 -7.59
N LYS A 54 3.02 -44.62 -7.17
CA LYS A 54 2.70 -45.73 -8.11
C LYS A 54 1.48 -45.42 -8.97
N ASP A 55 0.60 -44.49 -8.50
CA ASP A 55 -0.65 -44.13 -9.19
C ASP A 55 -0.56 -42.78 -9.93
N GLY A 56 0.64 -42.19 -10.03
CA GLY A 56 0.90 -40.91 -10.69
C GLY A 56 1.56 -39.88 -9.77
N ASN A 57 1.68 -38.65 -10.25
CA ASN A 57 2.29 -37.55 -9.50
C ASN A 57 1.25 -36.82 -8.66
N ILE A 58 1.59 -36.57 -7.39
CA ILE A 58 0.81 -35.72 -6.47
C ILE A 58 1.58 -34.41 -6.27
N GLN A 59 0.89 -33.27 -6.28
CA GLN A 59 1.46 -31.97 -5.98
C GLN A 59 1.27 -31.62 -4.51
N ASN A 60 2.37 -31.30 -3.84
CA ASN A 60 2.36 -30.78 -2.48
C ASN A 60 2.61 -29.27 -2.52
N LEU A 61 1.70 -28.49 -1.93
CA LEU A 61 1.79 -27.04 -1.91
C LEU A 61 2.56 -26.55 -0.68
N GLY A 62 3.51 -25.66 -0.91
CA GLY A 62 4.20 -24.89 0.15
C GLY A 62 3.33 -23.78 0.74
N PRO A 63 3.87 -22.97 1.65
CA PRO A 63 3.18 -21.79 2.18
C PRO A 63 2.97 -20.72 1.12
N VAL A 64 2.02 -19.82 1.38
CA VAL A 64 1.82 -18.61 0.58
C VAL A 64 2.91 -17.60 0.94
N GLU A 65 3.56 -17.04 -0.07
CA GLU A 65 4.61 -16.04 0.06
C GLU A 65 4.21 -14.76 -0.67
N TYR A 66 4.62 -13.64 -0.12
CA TYR A 66 4.41 -12.31 -0.68
C TYR A 66 5.75 -11.65 -1.00
N ASP A 67 5.88 -11.16 -2.22
CA ASP A 67 6.93 -10.21 -2.61
C ASP A 67 6.30 -8.82 -2.68
N PHE A 68 6.52 -8.03 -1.62
CA PHE A 68 5.87 -6.74 -1.43
C PHE A 68 6.90 -5.62 -1.35
N SER A 69 6.84 -4.69 -2.28
CA SER A 69 7.73 -3.53 -2.33
C SER A 69 6.96 -2.25 -2.63
N ALA A 70 7.50 -1.12 -2.20
CA ALA A 70 6.91 0.19 -2.44
C ALA A 70 7.99 1.25 -2.65
N LYS A 71 7.69 2.22 -3.51
CA LYS A 71 8.53 3.39 -3.76
C LYS A 71 7.76 4.68 -3.56
N SER A 72 8.45 5.66 -3.03
CA SER A 72 7.92 7.00 -2.79
C SER A 72 9.03 8.03 -2.97
N ILE A 73 8.64 9.27 -3.25
CA ILE A 73 9.55 10.40 -3.14
C ILE A 73 9.55 10.89 -1.70
N VAL A 74 10.72 11.10 -1.12
CA VAL A 74 10.85 11.57 0.26
C VAL A 74 10.35 13.01 0.38
N ALA A 75 9.34 13.22 1.21
CA ALA A 75 8.85 14.54 1.55
C ALA A 75 9.68 15.14 2.71
N LYS A 76 10.06 16.40 2.58
CA LYS A 76 10.77 17.11 3.65
C LYS A 76 9.87 17.23 4.88
N GLY A 77 10.43 16.89 6.06
CA GLY A 77 9.72 17.00 7.33
C GLY A 77 8.69 15.91 7.61
N ASP A 78 8.59 14.90 6.76
CA ASP A 78 7.74 13.74 7.01
C ASP A 78 8.41 12.81 8.06
N LYS A 79 7.90 12.87 9.30
CA LYS A 79 8.40 12.06 10.41
C LYS A 79 8.27 10.55 10.16
N HIS A 80 7.32 10.13 9.32
CA HIS A 80 7.07 8.73 9.06
C HIS A 80 8.21 8.03 8.31
N ILE A 81 9.00 8.79 7.56
CA ILE A 81 10.19 8.27 6.87
C ILE A 81 11.20 7.73 7.90
N GLU A 82 11.49 8.51 8.93
CA GLU A 82 12.41 8.10 9.99
C GLU A 82 11.82 6.99 10.86
N GLU A 83 10.53 7.05 11.14
CA GLU A 83 9.82 6.01 11.89
C GLU A 83 9.85 4.65 11.15
N LEU A 84 9.71 4.63 9.83
CA LEU A 84 9.84 3.40 9.02
C LEU A 84 11.26 2.83 9.07
N ARG A 85 12.27 3.69 9.02
CA ARG A 85 13.66 3.28 9.19
C ARG A 85 13.88 2.63 10.56
N ASN A 86 13.38 3.27 11.61
CA ASN A 86 13.51 2.76 12.97
C ASN A 86 12.74 1.45 13.16
N ALA A 87 11.57 1.30 12.55
CA ALA A 87 10.81 0.05 12.58
C ALA A 87 11.58 -1.14 11.99
N LEU A 88 12.36 -0.92 10.93
CA LEU A 88 13.24 -1.93 10.39
C LEU A 88 14.34 -2.32 11.41
N ILE A 89 14.98 -1.34 12.04
CA ILE A 89 16.08 -1.55 12.98
C ILE A 89 15.57 -2.26 14.25
N ASP A 90 14.44 -1.83 14.78
CA ASP A 90 13.86 -2.33 16.02
C ASP A 90 13.05 -3.62 15.83
N GLY A 91 12.71 -3.97 14.60
CA GLY A 91 11.90 -5.15 14.29
C GLY A 91 10.42 -4.99 14.65
N ASP A 92 9.89 -3.78 14.56
CA ASP A 92 8.48 -3.50 14.84
C ASP A 92 7.55 -4.08 13.75
N ILE A 93 6.41 -4.59 14.17
CA ILE A 93 5.37 -5.04 13.25
C ILE A 93 4.69 -3.83 12.63
N ILE A 94 4.60 -3.84 11.30
CA ILE A 94 3.86 -2.84 10.52
C ILE A 94 2.57 -3.44 9.98
N GLU A 95 1.52 -2.63 10.01
CA GLU A 95 0.26 -2.90 9.33
C GLU A 95 0.26 -2.16 8.00
N ILE A 96 -0.21 -2.82 6.94
CA ILE A 96 -0.26 -2.27 5.58
C ILE A 96 -1.66 -2.46 5.03
N TRP A 97 -2.24 -1.40 4.46
CA TRP A 97 -3.47 -1.46 3.68
C TRP A 97 -3.18 -1.08 2.24
N GLU A 98 -3.47 -1.99 1.33
CA GLU A 98 -3.53 -1.70 -0.10
C GLU A 98 -4.98 -1.35 -0.43
N ILE A 99 -5.24 -0.11 -0.79
CA ILE A 99 -6.58 0.46 -0.90
C ILE A 99 -6.87 0.88 -2.34
N ASP A 100 -8.00 0.41 -2.86
CA ASP A 100 -8.52 0.82 -4.16
C ASP A 100 -9.53 1.97 -3.99
N LYS A 101 -9.13 3.18 -4.34
CA LYS A 101 -9.98 4.37 -4.24
C LYS A 101 -11.14 4.39 -5.24
N ALA A 102 -11.09 3.54 -6.26
CA ALA A 102 -12.16 3.45 -7.27
C ALA A 102 -13.30 2.53 -6.83
N GLU A 103 -13.11 1.70 -5.81
CA GLU A 103 -14.13 0.79 -5.28
C GLU A 103 -14.58 1.20 -3.88
N LYS A 104 -15.82 1.70 -3.76
CA LYS A 104 -16.47 2.05 -2.49
C LYS A 104 -17.62 1.11 -2.19
N ASP A 105 -17.84 0.86 -0.90
CA ASP A 105 -19.08 0.24 -0.43
C ASP A 105 -20.19 1.30 -0.21
N THR A 106 -21.35 0.84 0.22
CA THR A 106 -22.51 1.71 0.48
C THR A 106 -22.31 2.66 1.66
N SER A 107 -21.36 2.38 2.56
CA SER A 107 -21.02 3.22 3.71
C SER A 107 -19.91 4.25 3.41
N GLY A 108 -19.38 4.26 2.19
CA GLY A 108 -18.30 5.16 1.77
C GLY A 108 -16.89 4.67 2.13
N LYS A 109 -16.74 3.43 2.56
CA LYS A 109 -15.45 2.80 2.78
C LYS A 109 -14.91 2.22 1.47
N TYR A 110 -13.58 2.19 1.35
CA TYR A 110 -12.89 1.72 0.16
C TYR A 110 -12.44 0.27 0.31
N LYS A 111 -12.55 -0.49 -0.78
CA LYS A 111 -12.04 -1.85 -0.81
C LYS A 111 -10.54 -1.86 -0.54
N ALA A 112 -10.13 -2.74 0.35
CA ALA A 112 -8.74 -2.82 0.77
C ALA A 112 -8.33 -4.26 1.08
N THR A 113 -7.03 -4.51 1.01
CA THR A 113 -6.42 -5.71 1.54
C THR A 113 -5.49 -5.31 2.68
N TYR A 114 -5.63 -5.98 3.80
CA TYR A 114 -4.88 -5.74 5.03
C TYR A 114 -3.79 -6.78 5.22
N TYR A 115 -2.59 -6.32 5.54
CA TYR A 115 -1.42 -7.14 5.78
C TYR A 115 -0.74 -6.76 7.09
N ARG A 116 -0.05 -7.71 7.70
CA ARG A 116 0.90 -7.48 8.78
C ARG A 116 2.25 -8.06 8.40
N GLY A 117 3.31 -7.38 8.79
CA GLY A 117 4.66 -7.86 8.53
C GLY A 117 5.73 -6.96 9.11
N TYR A 118 6.86 -7.00 8.49
CA TYR A 118 8.05 -6.24 8.88
C TYR A 118 8.61 -5.48 7.69
N VAL A 119 9.19 -4.32 7.95
CA VAL A 119 10.04 -3.64 6.98
C VAL A 119 11.36 -4.40 6.90
N THR A 120 11.71 -4.90 5.72
CA THR A 120 12.93 -5.69 5.51
C THR A 120 13.97 -4.96 4.68
N LYS A 121 13.59 -3.90 4.00
CA LYS A 121 14.48 -3.00 3.28
C LYS A 121 14.02 -1.57 3.41
N PHE A 122 14.96 -0.69 3.67
CA PHE A 122 14.80 0.76 3.66
C PHE A 122 15.99 1.35 2.91
N GLY A 123 15.76 1.84 1.72
CA GLY A 123 16.80 2.41 0.86
C GLY A 123 16.45 3.80 0.38
N THR A 124 17.44 4.68 0.30
CA THR A 124 17.30 6.00 -0.29
C THR A 124 18.36 6.19 -1.36
N ASN A 125 17.98 6.82 -2.47
CA ASN A 125 18.86 7.10 -3.60
C ASN A 125 18.99 8.61 -3.84
N PRO A 126 19.75 9.33 -3.01
CA PRO A 126 20.00 10.74 -3.26
C PRO A 126 20.97 10.91 -4.44
N ASN A 127 20.60 11.75 -5.39
CA ASN A 127 21.47 12.17 -6.49
C ASN A 127 21.34 13.68 -6.71
N SER A 128 22.20 14.26 -7.55
CA SER A 128 22.25 15.70 -7.74
C SER A 128 21.15 16.25 -8.65
N GLU A 129 20.46 15.41 -9.39
CA GLU A 129 19.53 15.82 -10.44
C GLU A 129 18.05 15.67 -10.03
N ASP A 130 17.73 14.65 -9.23
CA ASP A 130 16.36 14.27 -8.90
C ASP A 130 16.04 14.40 -7.42
N SER A 131 14.74 14.30 -7.11
CA SER A 131 14.28 14.14 -5.74
C SER A 131 14.72 12.81 -5.14
N VAL A 132 14.89 12.76 -3.83
CA VAL A 132 15.29 11.53 -3.14
C VAL A 132 14.17 10.50 -3.22
N GLU A 133 14.46 9.33 -3.79
CA GLU A 133 13.56 8.19 -3.82
C GLU A 133 13.76 7.31 -2.58
N LEU A 134 12.65 6.89 -1.99
CA LEU A 134 12.60 5.88 -0.92
C LEU A 134 12.12 4.56 -1.49
N GLU A 135 12.85 3.50 -1.24
CA GLU A 135 12.48 2.13 -1.57
C GLU A 135 12.28 1.30 -0.31
N LEU A 136 11.13 0.67 -0.20
CA LEU A 136 10.75 -0.19 0.91
C LEU A 136 10.46 -1.60 0.40
N GLU A 137 10.90 -2.61 1.16
CA GLU A 137 10.43 -3.98 1.00
C GLU A 137 9.85 -4.47 2.31
N PHE A 138 8.89 -5.38 2.22
CA PHE A 138 8.17 -5.91 3.37
C PHE A 138 8.15 -7.44 3.33
N SER A 139 8.28 -8.04 4.50
CA SER A 139 8.01 -9.46 4.71
C SER A 139 6.66 -9.61 5.40
N ILE A 140 5.74 -10.30 4.76
CA ILE A 140 4.34 -10.41 5.21
C ILE A 140 4.13 -11.67 6.03
N ASN A 141 3.45 -11.53 7.16
CA ASN A 141 3.04 -12.64 8.01
C ASN A 141 1.68 -13.18 7.57
N GLY A 142 1.60 -14.47 7.32
CA GLY A 142 0.34 -15.13 6.98
C GLY A 142 -0.22 -14.71 5.63
N VAL A 143 -1.53 -14.52 5.58
CA VAL A 143 -2.27 -14.19 4.35
C VAL A 143 -3.03 -12.88 4.53
N GLY A 144 -2.96 -12.01 3.54
CA GLY A 144 -3.71 -10.75 3.51
C GLY A 144 -5.22 -10.97 3.60
N LYS A 145 -5.92 -10.04 4.23
CA LYS A 145 -7.38 -10.09 4.43
C LYS A 145 -8.06 -8.97 3.66
N ILE A 146 -9.03 -9.33 2.85
CA ILE A 146 -9.85 -8.39 2.09
C ILE A 146 -10.93 -7.81 3.01
N GLY A 147 -11.13 -6.51 2.91
CA GLY A 147 -12.14 -5.77 3.66
C GLY A 147 -12.33 -4.37 3.10
N TYR A 148 -12.89 -3.50 3.91
CA TYR A 148 -13.14 -2.10 3.55
C TYR A 148 -12.51 -1.17 4.58
N ALA A 149 -11.77 -0.20 4.11
CA ALA A 149 -11.02 0.75 4.93
C ALA A 149 -11.56 2.18 4.79
N THR A 150 -11.40 2.94 5.85
CA THR A 150 -11.75 4.36 5.88
C THR A 150 -10.54 5.19 5.46
N LEU A 151 -10.74 6.11 4.51
CA LEU A 151 -9.77 7.15 4.16
C LEU A 151 -10.26 8.50 4.65
N THR A 152 -9.33 9.33 5.12
CA THR A 152 -9.61 10.75 5.30
C THR A 152 -9.73 11.43 3.94
N ASP A 153 -10.38 12.59 3.88
CA ASP A 153 -10.51 13.34 2.63
C ASP A 153 -9.14 13.67 2.02
N GLU A 154 -8.16 13.99 2.85
CA GLU A 154 -6.78 14.26 2.40
C GLU A 154 -6.11 13.03 1.81
N GLN A 155 -6.28 11.87 2.43
CA GLN A 155 -5.72 10.61 1.92
C GLN A 155 -6.36 10.16 0.60
N ALA A 156 -7.63 10.47 0.40
CA ALA A 156 -8.37 10.12 -0.80
C ALA A 156 -8.09 11.06 -1.98
N LYS A 157 -7.60 12.27 -1.72
CA LYS A 157 -7.31 13.25 -2.77
C LYS A 157 -6.09 12.83 -3.60
N VAL A 158 -6.25 12.88 -4.91
CA VAL A 158 -5.13 13.12 -5.81
C VAL A 158 -4.74 14.58 -5.61
N VAL A 159 -3.45 14.91 -5.63
CA VAL A 159 -3.00 16.31 -5.54
C VAL A 159 -3.63 17.10 -6.68
N GLN A 160 -4.71 17.78 -6.37
CA GLN A 160 -5.40 18.66 -7.31
C GLN A 160 -5.38 20.07 -6.74
N TYR A 161 -4.92 20.99 -7.56
CA TYR A 161 -5.03 22.40 -7.24
C TYR A 161 -6.48 22.83 -7.40
N VAL A 162 -7.04 23.47 -6.38
CA VAL A 162 -8.26 24.21 -6.51
C VAL A 162 -7.91 25.54 -7.19
N PHE A 163 -8.71 25.95 -8.15
CA PHE A 163 -8.52 27.27 -8.77
C PHE A 163 -8.59 28.34 -7.70
N LYS A 164 -7.54 29.18 -7.65
CA LYS A 164 -7.47 30.37 -6.79
C LYS A 164 -7.45 31.61 -7.67
N ASP A 165 -8.21 32.63 -7.27
CA ASP A 165 -8.19 33.91 -7.94
C ASP A 165 -6.83 34.60 -7.75
N THR A 166 -6.50 35.53 -8.63
CA THR A 166 -5.26 36.33 -8.62
C THR A 166 -5.20 37.37 -7.50
N THR A 167 -6.32 37.59 -6.79
CA THR A 167 -6.39 38.47 -5.62
C THR A 167 -5.66 37.87 -4.41
N VAL A 168 -5.40 38.70 -3.40
CA VAL A 168 -4.74 38.25 -2.17
C VAL A 168 -5.54 37.11 -1.52
N ASP A 169 -4.85 35.98 -1.27
CA ASP A 169 -5.45 34.82 -0.63
C ASP A 169 -5.55 35.07 0.89
N THR A 170 -6.74 35.31 1.36
CA THR A 170 -7.06 35.53 2.80
C THR A 170 -7.47 34.24 3.51
N THR A 171 -7.45 33.09 2.83
CA THR A 171 -7.79 31.80 3.42
C THR A 171 -6.63 31.31 4.26
N GLN A 172 -6.79 31.26 5.57
CA GLN A 172 -5.84 30.58 6.47
C GLN A 172 -5.99 29.08 6.29
N GLU A 173 -4.87 28.41 6.03
CA GLU A 173 -4.78 26.94 6.08
C GLU A 173 -4.92 26.44 7.53
#